data_4226224d6663f3c6f753dd5524d87983
#
_entry.id   4226224d6663f3c6f753dd5524d87983
#
_cell.length_a   1.000
_cell.length_b   1.000
_cell.length_c   1.000
_cell.angle_alpha   90.00
_cell.angle_beta   90.00
_cell.angle_gamma   90.00
#
_symmetry.space_group_name_H-M   'P 1'
#
loop_
_entity.id
_entity.type
_entity.pdbx_description
1 polymer ?
#
loop_
_entity_poly.entity_id
_entity_poly.type
_entity_poly.pdbx_seq_one_letter_code
_entity_poly.pdbx_strand_id
1 'polypeptide(L)'
;MTGSTPTLDLHLTDRPRRASAGLGVAPAEGSRHGAAVASVERLGKRYGRRQAVNDVSFEVNEREVVGLLGPNGSGKTTILRVLTGYLRPSEGTVRIDGFDVVRDGHQARARVGYVPENAPLYGHMRVDEFLHFMGRLRGLRGPALRQGVESARARLALDPVGDAVIGRLSRGYRQRVSIAQAVLHEPKLLVLDEPTNGLDPRQVIELRGLLRTLAHDSAVLVTSHILAEMERVADRVAILLDGRLLTVHTLAGPRRGASLRVRAPADRADEVAAVLSGVPGIDGVTREESAGTLAGWRVEVAEAGAAPHVAAALCVAGIASVETVEAAPDLEELFLRLTASRALQ
;
A
#
# COMPACT_ATOMS: atom_id res chain seq x y z
N MET A 1 67.38 30.35 -38.18
CA MET A 1 67.79 30.30 -36.75
C MET A 1 66.52 29.93 -35.99
N THR A 2 66.51 28.77 -35.55
CA THR A 2 65.53 27.97 -34.94
C THR A 2 65.33 28.38 -33.45
N GLY A 3 64.10 28.59 -33.02
CA GLY A 3 63.75 28.82 -31.64
C GLY A 3 62.60 27.93 -31.24
N SER A 4 62.88 26.78 -30.62
CA SER A 4 61.91 25.82 -30.07
C SER A 4 61.33 26.36 -28.76
N THR A 5 60.02 26.30 -28.64
CA THR A 5 59.26 26.52 -27.41
C THR A 5 58.99 25.19 -26.73
N PRO A 6 59.23 25.00 -25.44
CA PRO A 6 58.95 23.75 -24.74
C PRO A 6 57.45 23.65 -24.36
N THR A 7 56.86 22.51 -24.66
CA THR A 7 55.53 22.11 -24.25
C THR A 7 55.56 21.71 -22.75
N LEU A 8 54.67 22.31 -21.95
CA LEU A 8 54.50 21.97 -20.53
C LEU A 8 53.46 20.83 -20.42
N ASP A 9 53.93 19.65 -20.07
CA ASP A 9 53.05 18.50 -19.71
C ASP A 9 52.47 18.73 -18.31
N LEU A 10 51.18 18.97 -18.25
CA LEU A 10 50.41 18.98 -16.99
C LEU A 10 49.86 17.56 -16.74
N HIS A 11 50.56 16.82 -15.89
CA HIS A 11 50.01 15.60 -15.28
C HIS A 11 48.84 15.94 -14.34
N LEU A 12 47.60 15.69 -14.83
CA LEU A 12 46.42 15.67 -13.99
C LEU A 12 46.39 14.35 -13.22
N THR A 13 46.73 14.40 -11.97
CA THR A 13 46.59 13.31 -11.01
C THR A 13 45.10 12.98 -10.81
N ASP A 14 44.74 11.79 -11.25
CA ASP A 14 43.44 11.15 -11.08
C ASP A 14 43.22 10.87 -9.58
N ARG A 15 42.29 11.62 -8.96
CA ARG A 15 41.81 11.32 -7.60
C ARG A 15 40.65 10.35 -7.70
N PRO A 16 40.71 9.19 -7.03
CA PRO A 16 39.58 8.27 -7.04
C PRO A 16 38.36 8.90 -6.32
N ARG A 17 37.23 8.95 -7.02
CA ARG A 17 35.93 9.30 -6.46
C ARG A 17 35.61 8.29 -5.37
N ARG A 18 35.46 8.78 -4.13
CA ARG A 18 34.91 7.99 -3.02
C ARG A 18 33.50 7.53 -3.42
N ALA A 19 33.32 6.23 -3.56
CA ALA A 19 32.04 5.58 -3.61
C ALA A 19 31.32 5.83 -2.28
N SER A 20 30.20 6.54 -2.33
CA SER A 20 29.25 6.60 -1.22
C SER A 20 28.67 5.20 -1.04
N ALA A 21 28.98 4.55 0.06
CA ALA A 21 28.38 3.30 0.47
C ALA A 21 26.86 3.53 0.66
N GLY A 22 26.08 3.14 -0.32
CA GLY A 22 24.64 2.98 -0.16
C GLY A 22 24.43 1.87 0.86
N LEU A 23 23.70 2.17 1.95
CA LEU A 23 23.16 1.17 2.85
C LEU A 23 22.20 0.28 2.03
N GLY A 24 22.74 -0.83 1.54
CA GLY A 24 21.95 -1.89 0.93
C GLY A 24 21.06 -2.47 2.01
N VAL A 25 19.77 -2.20 1.91
CA VAL A 25 18.74 -2.95 2.64
C VAL A 25 18.76 -4.35 2.07
N ALA A 26 19.28 -5.32 2.83
CA ALA A 26 19.21 -6.72 2.51
C ALA A 26 17.73 -7.12 2.37
N PRO A 27 17.36 -7.98 1.40
CA PRO A 27 15.99 -8.50 1.34
C PRO A 27 15.73 -9.30 2.62
N ALA A 28 14.60 -8.98 3.27
CA ALA A 28 14.15 -9.71 4.46
C ALA A 28 13.89 -11.17 4.06
N GLU A 29 14.65 -12.07 4.65
CA GLU A 29 14.47 -13.52 4.49
C GLU A 29 13.16 -13.96 5.16
N GLY A 30 12.36 -14.71 4.40
CA GLY A 30 11.44 -15.70 4.94
C GLY A 30 9.99 -15.28 5.16
N SER A 31 9.23 -15.01 4.09
CA SER A 31 7.79 -15.26 4.13
C SER A 31 7.34 -15.91 2.81
N ARG A 32 6.45 -16.91 2.92
CA ARG A 32 5.84 -17.64 1.79
C ARG A 32 4.93 -16.70 1.01
N HIS A 33 5.52 -15.81 0.23
CA HIS A 33 4.78 -14.97 -0.71
C HIS A 33 4.75 -15.71 -2.05
N GLY A 34 3.62 -15.65 -2.76
CA GLY A 34 3.47 -16.17 -4.11
C GLY A 34 4.46 -15.52 -5.10
N ALA A 35 4.46 -15.97 -6.34
CA ALA A 35 5.30 -15.38 -7.38
C ALA A 35 4.99 -13.88 -7.56
N ALA A 36 6.02 -13.07 -7.81
CA ALA A 36 5.88 -11.63 -8.04
C ALA A 36 5.08 -11.37 -9.32
N VAL A 37 3.93 -10.72 -9.20
CA VAL A 37 3.09 -10.25 -10.32
C VAL A 37 3.61 -8.94 -10.87
N ALA A 38 4.09 -8.04 -10.01
CA ALA A 38 4.75 -6.81 -10.43
C ALA A 38 6.11 -6.69 -9.77
N SER A 39 7.13 -6.36 -10.56
CA SER A 39 8.47 -6.02 -10.05
C SER A 39 8.88 -4.64 -10.54
N VAL A 40 9.36 -3.84 -9.61
CA VAL A 40 9.91 -2.50 -9.84
C VAL A 40 11.36 -2.52 -9.37
N GLU A 41 12.30 -2.32 -10.29
CA GLU A 41 13.73 -2.40 -10.03
C GLU A 41 14.40 -1.06 -10.34
N ARG A 42 14.93 -0.40 -9.32
CA ARG A 42 15.65 0.87 -9.40
C ARG A 42 14.96 1.92 -10.26
N LEU A 43 13.65 2.02 -10.11
CA LEU A 43 12.83 2.94 -10.89
C LEU A 43 13.23 4.39 -10.62
N GLY A 44 13.63 5.08 -11.69
CA GLY A 44 13.83 6.51 -11.72
C GLY A 44 12.94 7.19 -12.75
N LYS A 45 12.34 8.34 -12.38
CA LYS A 45 11.59 9.19 -13.31
C LYS A 45 11.93 10.66 -13.14
N ARG A 46 12.31 11.28 -14.24
CA ARG A 46 12.67 12.70 -14.32
C ARG A 46 11.75 13.44 -15.28
N TYR A 47 11.33 14.63 -14.87
CA TYR A 47 10.61 15.59 -15.71
C TYR A 47 11.48 16.84 -15.85
N GLY A 48 12.17 16.97 -16.98
CA GLY A 48 13.16 18.00 -17.15
C GLY A 48 14.24 17.91 -16.06
N ARG A 49 14.36 18.95 -15.23
CA ARG A 49 15.31 19.00 -14.09
C ARG A 49 14.78 18.39 -12.81
N ARG A 50 13.46 18.14 -12.71
CA ARG A 50 12.84 17.61 -11.49
C ARG A 50 12.89 16.09 -11.48
N GLN A 51 13.54 15.52 -10.47
CA GLN A 51 13.50 14.08 -10.16
C GLN A 51 12.19 13.81 -9.38
N ALA A 52 11.25 13.11 -9.98
CA ALA A 52 9.97 12.79 -9.35
C ALA A 52 9.98 11.43 -8.65
N VAL A 53 10.78 10.48 -9.14
CA VAL A 53 11.02 9.16 -8.54
C VAL A 53 12.50 8.85 -8.68
N ASN A 54 13.13 8.36 -7.62
CA ASN A 54 14.57 8.14 -7.55
C ASN A 54 14.89 6.81 -6.86
N ASP A 55 15.39 5.85 -7.63
CA ASP A 55 15.87 4.54 -7.16
C ASP A 55 14.86 3.76 -6.31
N VAL A 56 13.63 3.63 -6.80
CA VAL A 56 12.55 2.91 -6.12
C VAL A 56 12.54 1.46 -6.57
N SER A 57 12.58 0.52 -5.59
CA SER A 57 12.49 -0.92 -5.85
C SER A 57 11.51 -1.57 -4.89
N PHE A 58 10.52 -2.30 -5.41
CA PHE A 58 9.58 -3.12 -4.63
C PHE A 58 8.89 -4.13 -5.55
N GLU A 59 8.20 -5.08 -4.92
CA GLU A 59 7.43 -6.12 -5.61
C GLU A 59 6.00 -6.18 -5.07
N VAL A 60 5.08 -6.65 -5.91
CA VAL A 60 3.71 -7.00 -5.54
C VAL A 60 3.50 -8.45 -5.92
N ASN A 61 3.15 -9.30 -4.96
CA ASN A 61 3.00 -10.73 -5.15
C ASN A 61 1.55 -11.11 -5.47
N GLU A 62 1.36 -12.35 -5.92
CA GLU A 62 0.01 -12.91 -6.10
C GLU A 62 -0.80 -12.86 -4.80
N ARG A 63 -2.09 -12.55 -4.90
CA ARG A 63 -3.04 -12.54 -3.78
C ARG A 63 -2.63 -11.61 -2.63
N GLU A 64 -1.89 -10.57 -2.94
CA GLU A 64 -1.40 -9.60 -1.98
C GLU A 64 -2.01 -8.22 -2.26
N VAL A 65 -2.31 -7.48 -1.20
CA VAL A 65 -2.62 -6.06 -1.24
C VAL A 65 -1.42 -5.28 -0.75
N VAL A 66 -0.77 -4.55 -1.65
CA VAL A 66 0.33 -3.64 -1.30
C VAL A 66 -0.18 -2.20 -1.29
N GLY A 67 0.02 -1.51 -0.17
CA GLY A 67 -0.23 -0.08 -0.03
C GLY A 67 1.00 0.74 -0.44
N LEU A 68 0.84 1.72 -1.32
CA LEU A 68 1.87 2.72 -1.58
C LEU A 68 1.50 4.01 -0.85
N LEU A 69 2.14 4.26 0.28
CA LEU A 69 1.84 5.33 1.21
C LEU A 69 2.81 6.51 1.03
N GLY A 70 2.33 7.72 1.19
CA GLY A 70 3.16 8.92 1.20
C GLY A 70 2.35 10.20 1.00
N PRO A 71 2.91 11.37 1.35
CA PRO A 71 2.25 12.66 1.17
C PRO A 71 2.02 12.98 -0.31
N ASN A 72 1.23 14.02 -0.55
CA ASN A 72 1.02 14.51 -1.90
C ASN A 72 2.34 15.00 -2.51
N GLY A 73 2.58 14.63 -3.77
CA GLY A 73 3.83 14.95 -4.46
C GLY A 73 5.00 14.01 -4.17
N SER A 74 4.85 12.97 -3.34
CA SER A 74 5.90 11.99 -3.04
C SER A 74 6.26 11.06 -4.22
N GLY A 75 5.52 11.10 -5.33
CA GLY A 75 5.79 10.29 -6.53
C GLY A 75 4.84 9.11 -6.76
N LYS A 76 3.84 8.85 -5.88
CA LYS A 76 2.90 7.73 -5.99
C LYS A 76 2.27 7.61 -7.38
N THR A 77 1.55 8.64 -7.83
CA THR A 77 0.90 8.65 -9.15
C THR A 77 1.90 8.50 -10.30
N THR A 78 3.14 9.00 -10.15
CA THR A 78 4.19 8.80 -11.15
C THR A 78 4.58 7.32 -11.27
N ILE A 79 4.75 6.63 -10.15
CA ILE A 79 5.02 5.19 -10.10
C ILE A 79 3.86 4.41 -10.74
N LEU A 80 2.61 4.72 -10.36
CA LEU A 80 1.44 4.07 -10.94
C LEU A 80 1.36 4.26 -12.46
N ARG A 81 1.64 5.45 -12.97
CA ARG A 81 1.66 5.74 -14.41
C ARG A 81 2.74 4.97 -15.16
N VAL A 82 3.87 4.68 -14.53
CA VAL A 82 4.91 3.83 -15.12
C VAL A 82 4.45 2.36 -15.12
N LEU A 83 3.95 1.85 -13.98
CA LEU A 83 3.42 0.48 -13.86
C LEU A 83 2.32 0.20 -14.89
N THR A 84 1.44 1.16 -15.12
CA THR A 84 0.31 1.02 -16.06
C THR A 84 0.71 1.28 -17.53
N GLY A 85 2.01 1.56 -17.79
CA GLY A 85 2.53 1.82 -19.13
C GLY A 85 2.11 3.18 -19.72
N TYR A 86 1.60 4.09 -18.91
CA TYR A 86 1.27 5.47 -19.30
C TYR A 86 2.51 6.34 -19.47
N LEU A 87 3.53 6.07 -18.67
CA LEU A 87 4.82 6.76 -18.69
C LEU A 87 5.97 5.77 -18.87
N ARG A 88 6.95 6.15 -19.64
CA ARG A 88 8.23 5.42 -19.67
C ARG A 88 9.08 5.82 -18.46
N PRO A 89 9.75 4.87 -17.79
CA PRO A 89 10.76 5.19 -16.80
C PRO A 89 11.91 5.97 -17.45
N SER A 90 12.63 6.77 -16.67
CA SER A 90 13.90 7.37 -17.11
C SER A 90 15.06 6.44 -16.82
N GLU A 91 14.95 5.64 -15.75
CA GLU A 91 15.94 4.67 -15.29
C GLU A 91 15.21 3.48 -14.65
N GLY A 92 15.88 2.33 -14.60
CA GLY A 92 15.33 1.12 -14.00
C GLY A 92 14.40 0.34 -14.93
N THR A 93 13.82 -0.72 -14.37
CA THR A 93 12.97 -1.67 -15.09
C THR A 93 11.69 -1.92 -14.31
N VAL A 94 10.57 -2.04 -15.01
CA VAL A 94 9.29 -2.44 -14.43
C VAL A 94 8.72 -3.57 -15.24
N ARG A 95 8.30 -4.66 -14.57
CA ARG A 95 7.69 -5.82 -15.20
C ARG A 95 6.36 -6.14 -14.55
N ILE A 96 5.43 -6.60 -15.38
CA ILE A 96 4.11 -7.10 -14.96
C ILE A 96 3.94 -8.51 -15.52
N ASP A 97 3.77 -9.48 -14.66
CA ASP A 97 3.64 -10.90 -15.03
C ASP A 97 4.78 -11.34 -15.97
N GLY A 98 6.02 -10.91 -15.66
CA GLY A 98 7.22 -11.17 -16.45
C GLY A 98 7.43 -10.23 -17.66
N PHE A 99 6.43 -9.48 -18.13
CA PHE A 99 6.49 -8.59 -19.29
C PHE A 99 7.01 -7.20 -18.92
N ASP A 100 8.03 -6.73 -19.63
CA ASP A 100 8.58 -5.38 -19.47
C ASP A 100 7.58 -4.33 -19.97
N VAL A 101 7.26 -3.33 -19.14
CA VAL A 101 6.24 -2.31 -19.48
C VAL A 101 6.63 -1.41 -20.66
N VAL A 102 7.90 -1.38 -21.05
CA VAL A 102 8.40 -0.60 -22.19
C VAL A 102 8.55 -1.47 -23.43
N ARG A 103 9.20 -2.63 -23.30
CA ARG A 103 9.50 -3.54 -24.42
C ARG A 103 8.26 -4.33 -24.84
N ASP A 104 7.53 -4.84 -23.86
CA ASP A 104 6.35 -5.70 -24.04
C ASP A 104 5.06 -4.97 -23.65
N GLY A 105 4.99 -3.66 -23.91
CA GLY A 105 3.97 -2.78 -23.36
C GLY A 105 2.52 -3.20 -23.62
N HIS A 106 2.23 -3.88 -24.74
CA HIS A 106 0.89 -4.39 -25.01
C HIS A 106 0.55 -5.57 -24.09
N GLN A 107 1.45 -6.53 -23.92
CA GLN A 107 1.28 -7.70 -23.06
C GLN A 107 1.19 -7.29 -21.59
N ALA A 108 2.03 -6.36 -21.14
CA ALA A 108 2.01 -5.81 -19.80
C ALA A 108 0.66 -5.11 -19.50
N ARG A 109 0.20 -4.21 -20.40
CA ARG A 109 -1.09 -3.49 -20.22
C ARG A 109 -2.31 -4.41 -20.27
N ALA A 110 -2.27 -5.51 -21.00
CA ALA A 110 -3.34 -6.50 -21.03
C ALA A 110 -3.55 -7.20 -19.67
N ARG A 111 -2.55 -7.16 -18.78
CA ARG A 111 -2.55 -7.78 -17.45
C ARG A 111 -2.85 -6.80 -16.31
N VAL A 112 -3.07 -5.52 -16.64
CA VAL A 112 -3.28 -4.46 -15.66
C VAL A 112 -4.70 -3.91 -15.75
N GLY A 113 -5.40 -3.89 -14.61
CA GLY A 113 -6.57 -3.07 -14.38
C GLY A 113 -6.14 -1.78 -13.68
N TYR A 114 -6.58 -0.62 -14.14
CA TYR A 114 -6.20 0.66 -13.55
C TYR A 114 -7.41 1.55 -13.28
N VAL A 115 -7.46 2.09 -12.08
CA VAL A 115 -8.44 3.09 -11.65
C VAL A 115 -7.66 4.32 -11.19
N PRO A 116 -7.64 5.39 -11.96
CA PRO A 116 -7.05 6.67 -11.53
C PRO A 116 -7.92 7.34 -10.46
N GLU A 117 -7.34 8.24 -9.67
CA GLU A 117 -8.04 9.02 -8.62
C GLU A 117 -9.35 9.66 -9.14
N ASN A 118 -9.30 10.25 -10.33
CA ASN A 118 -10.45 10.79 -11.02
C ASN A 118 -10.77 9.92 -12.24
N ALA A 119 -11.48 8.81 -12.01
CA ALA A 119 -11.84 7.91 -13.08
C ALA A 119 -12.81 8.57 -14.08
N PRO A 120 -12.50 8.60 -15.40
CA PRO A 120 -13.36 9.20 -16.40
C PRO A 120 -14.56 8.28 -16.70
N LEU A 121 -15.64 8.43 -15.94
CA LEU A 121 -16.91 7.75 -16.19
C LEU A 121 -17.76 8.54 -17.17
N TYR A 122 -18.42 7.83 -18.10
CA TYR A 122 -19.39 8.46 -19.00
C TYR A 122 -20.73 8.62 -18.28
N GLY A 123 -20.95 9.79 -17.66
CA GLY A 123 -22.09 10.05 -16.78
C GLY A 123 -23.47 9.92 -17.45
N HIS A 124 -23.57 9.98 -18.78
CA HIS A 124 -24.81 9.82 -19.55
C HIS A 124 -25.14 8.33 -19.86
N MET A 125 -24.17 7.41 -19.71
CA MET A 125 -24.38 6.00 -19.98
C MET A 125 -25.00 5.31 -18.76
N ARG A 126 -25.71 4.19 -19.01
CA ARG A 126 -26.10 3.24 -17.96
C ARG A 126 -24.89 2.42 -17.53
N VAL A 127 -24.91 1.87 -16.33
CA VAL A 127 -23.81 1.04 -15.81
C VAL A 127 -23.50 -0.11 -16.76
N ASP A 128 -24.51 -0.87 -17.18
CA ASP A 128 -24.33 -2.02 -18.06
C ASP A 128 -23.83 -1.62 -19.46
N GLU A 129 -24.33 -0.54 -20.01
CA GLU A 129 -23.84 0.00 -21.29
C GLU A 129 -22.36 0.36 -21.20
N PHE A 130 -21.98 1.04 -20.12
CA PHE A 130 -20.60 1.43 -19.87
C PHE A 130 -19.68 0.21 -19.72
N LEU A 131 -20.06 -0.77 -18.90
CA LEU A 131 -19.24 -1.98 -18.69
C LEU A 131 -19.10 -2.78 -20.00
N HIS A 132 -20.16 -2.95 -20.77
CA HIS A 132 -20.09 -3.58 -22.09
C HIS A 132 -19.18 -2.81 -23.05
N PHE A 133 -19.27 -1.47 -23.05
CA PHE A 133 -18.41 -0.61 -23.86
C PHE A 133 -16.93 -0.79 -23.48
N MET A 134 -16.61 -0.70 -22.18
CA MET A 134 -15.25 -0.86 -21.69
C MET A 134 -14.68 -2.26 -21.93
N GLY A 135 -15.50 -3.31 -21.76
CA GLY A 135 -15.11 -4.67 -22.09
C GLY A 135 -14.74 -4.86 -23.57
N ARG A 136 -15.51 -4.24 -24.48
CA ARG A 136 -15.18 -4.24 -25.92
C ARG A 136 -13.87 -3.52 -26.21
N LEU A 137 -13.60 -2.39 -25.54
CA LEU A 137 -12.32 -1.68 -25.67
C LEU A 137 -11.13 -2.52 -25.17
N ARG A 138 -11.35 -3.39 -24.16
CA ARG A 138 -10.38 -4.39 -23.69
C ARG A 138 -10.25 -5.62 -24.58
N GLY A 139 -11.00 -5.69 -25.68
CA GLY A 139 -10.95 -6.79 -26.64
C GLY A 139 -11.91 -7.93 -26.34
N LEU A 140 -12.72 -7.88 -25.28
CA LEU A 140 -13.71 -8.89 -24.97
C LEU A 140 -14.83 -8.90 -26.01
N ARG A 141 -15.31 -10.09 -26.40
CA ARG A 141 -16.37 -10.30 -27.39
C ARG A 141 -17.28 -11.45 -26.98
N GLY A 142 -18.49 -11.46 -27.49
CA GLY A 142 -19.43 -12.56 -27.37
C GLY A 142 -19.68 -13.06 -25.95
N PRO A 143 -19.55 -14.36 -25.68
CA PRO A 143 -19.79 -14.95 -24.37
C PRO A 143 -18.80 -14.39 -23.29
N ALA A 144 -17.52 -14.22 -23.63
CA ALA A 144 -16.52 -13.71 -22.69
C ALA A 144 -16.85 -12.29 -22.23
N LEU A 145 -17.41 -11.43 -23.12
CA LEU A 145 -17.85 -10.09 -22.73
C LEU A 145 -19.02 -10.15 -21.74
N ARG A 146 -20.02 -10.99 -22.00
CA ARG A 146 -21.16 -11.14 -21.10
C ARG A 146 -20.73 -11.64 -19.74
N GLN A 147 -19.95 -12.73 -19.70
CA GLN A 147 -19.41 -13.30 -18.47
C GLN A 147 -18.55 -12.31 -17.67
N GLY A 148 -17.68 -11.56 -18.35
CA GLY A 148 -16.86 -10.52 -17.68
C GLY A 148 -17.70 -9.41 -17.06
N VAL A 149 -18.77 -8.97 -17.75
CA VAL A 149 -19.69 -7.95 -17.20
C VAL A 149 -20.49 -8.48 -16.02
N GLU A 150 -21.06 -9.69 -16.13
CA GLU A 150 -21.80 -10.34 -15.04
C GLU A 150 -20.92 -10.56 -13.81
N SER A 151 -19.71 -11.11 -13.99
CA SER A 151 -18.75 -11.31 -12.92
C SER A 151 -18.37 -10.00 -12.25
N ALA A 152 -18.03 -8.96 -13.02
CA ALA A 152 -17.65 -7.65 -12.46
C ALA A 152 -18.82 -7.01 -11.68
N ARG A 153 -20.06 -7.11 -12.18
CA ARG A 153 -21.27 -6.62 -11.48
C ARG A 153 -21.47 -7.32 -10.14
N ALA A 154 -21.44 -8.65 -10.14
CA ALA A 154 -21.62 -9.45 -8.93
C ALA A 154 -20.53 -9.13 -7.89
N ARG A 155 -19.26 -9.12 -8.31
CA ARG A 155 -18.10 -8.85 -7.43
C ARG A 155 -18.12 -7.44 -6.83
N LEU A 156 -18.65 -6.45 -7.54
CA LEU A 156 -18.71 -5.05 -7.10
C LEU A 156 -20.10 -4.66 -6.54
N ALA A 157 -21.02 -5.61 -6.37
CA ALA A 157 -22.38 -5.38 -5.88
C ALA A 157 -23.12 -4.29 -6.68
N LEU A 158 -23.04 -4.37 -8.01
CA LEU A 158 -23.66 -3.43 -8.97
C LEU A 158 -25.00 -3.91 -9.53
N ASP A 159 -25.45 -5.12 -9.18
CA ASP A 159 -26.71 -5.68 -9.69
C ASP A 159 -27.93 -4.78 -9.48
N PRO A 160 -28.09 -4.09 -8.33
CA PRO A 160 -29.23 -3.20 -8.12
C PRO A 160 -29.23 -1.94 -9.01
N VAL A 161 -28.09 -1.61 -9.63
CA VAL A 161 -27.89 -0.33 -10.36
C VAL A 161 -27.50 -0.52 -11.83
N GLY A 162 -27.55 -1.74 -12.38
CA GLY A 162 -27.14 -2.03 -13.74
C GLY A 162 -27.79 -1.12 -14.80
N ASP A 163 -29.08 -0.85 -14.66
CA ASP A 163 -29.85 0.03 -15.54
C ASP A 163 -29.79 1.52 -15.18
N ALA A 164 -29.16 1.86 -14.06
CA ALA A 164 -29.09 3.25 -13.61
C ALA A 164 -28.07 4.05 -14.44
N VAL A 165 -28.38 5.34 -14.66
CA VAL A 165 -27.46 6.28 -15.32
C VAL A 165 -26.35 6.66 -14.36
N ILE A 166 -25.08 6.48 -14.77
CA ILE A 166 -23.89 6.67 -13.93
C ILE A 166 -23.85 8.04 -13.25
N GLY A 167 -24.23 9.11 -13.95
CA GLY A 167 -24.26 10.46 -13.41
C GLY A 167 -25.21 10.68 -12.24
N ARG A 168 -26.21 9.78 -12.06
CA ARG A 168 -27.19 9.82 -10.96
C ARG A 168 -26.78 8.97 -9.75
N LEU A 169 -25.72 8.20 -9.86
CA LEU A 169 -25.23 7.31 -8.79
C LEU A 169 -24.56 8.11 -7.66
N SER A 170 -24.61 7.56 -6.44
CA SER A 170 -23.78 8.01 -5.34
C SER A 170 -22.29 7.90 -5.68
N ARG A 171 -21.43 8.61 -4.95
CA ARG A 171 -19.98 8.55 -5.14
C ARG A 171 -19.46 7.11 -4.95
N GLY A 172 -19.94 6.39 -3.95
CA GLY A 172 -19.57 5.00 -3.70
C GLY A 172 -19.93 4.07 -4.85
N TYR A 173 -21.12 4.20 -5.42
CA TYR A 173 -21.49 3.42 -6.61
C TYR A 173 -20.64 3.80 -7.83
N ARG A 174 -20.36 5.07 -8.07
CA ARG A 174 -19.45 5.49 -9.15
C ARG A 174 -18.05 4.89 -8.96
N GLN A 175 -17.54 4.85 -7.72
CA GLN A 175 -16.27 4.22 -7.42
C GLN A 175 -16.30 2.71 -7.74
N ARG A 176 -17.36 2.01 -7.36
CA ARG A 176 -17.54 0.58 -7.70
C ARG A 176 -17.60 0.36 -9.21
N VAL A 177 -18.29 1.22 -9.97
CA VAL A 177 -18.33 1.16 -11.45
C VAL A 177 -16.93 1.37 -12.03
N SER A 178 -16.13 2.30 -11.46
CA SER A 178 -14.77 2.53 -11.93
C SER A 178 -13.84 1.35 -11.66
N ILE A 179 -14.05 0.61 -10.57
CA ILE A 179 -13.31 -0.62 -10.29
C ILE A 179 -13.82 -1.76 -11.19
N ALA A 180 -15.14 -1.88 -11.39
CA ALA A 180 -15.72 -2.91 -12.23
C ALA A 180 -15.13 -2.90 -13.65
N GLN A 181 -14.99 -1.73 -14.28
CA GLN A 181 -14.37 -1.62 -15.60
C GLN A 181 -12.90 -2.09 -15.62
N ALA A 182 -12.18 -1.95 -14.49
CA ALA A 182 -10.78 -2.34 -14.41
C ALA A 182 -10.59 -3.86 -14.25
N VAL A 183 -11.62 -4.60 -13.77
CA VAL A 183 -11.54 -6.05 -13.54
C VAL A 183 -12.21 -6.89 -14.63
N LEU A 184 -12.87 -6.28 -15.64
CA LEU A 184 -13.61 -6.97 -16.72
C LEU A 184 -12.79 -8.04 -17.46
N HIS A 185 -11.50 -7.82 -17.62
CA HIS A 185 -10.57 -8.68 -18.36
C HIS A 185 -9.68 -9.54 -17.45
N GLU A 186 -10.08 -9.70 -16.19
CA GLU A 186 -9.41 -10.51 -15.17
C GLU A 186 -7.89 -10.20 -15.08
N PRO A 187 -7.52 -8.95 -14.73
CA PRO A 187 -6.13 -8.54 -14.69
C PRO A 187 -5.34 -9.31 -13.64
N LYS A 188 -4.06 -9.53 -13.87
CA LYS A 188 -3.12 -10.05 -12.89
C LYS A 188 -2.80 -9.03 -11.81
N LEU A 189 -2.73 -7.75 -12.18
CA LEU A 189 -2.48 -6.62 -11.28
C LEU A 189 -3.63 -5.61 -11.37
N LEU A 190 -4.24 -5.29 -10.24
CA LEU A 190 -5.19 -4.21 -10.09
C LEU A 190 -4.52 -3.02 -9.41
N VAL A 191 -4.47 -1.87 -10.09
CA VAL A 191 -3.85 -0.64 -9.60
C VAL A 191 -4.94 0.39 -9.31
N LEU A 192 -4.96 0.93 -8.09
CA LEU A 192 -5.97 1.87 -7.62
C LEU A 192 -5.31 3.11 -7.03
N ASP A 193 -5.58 4.27 -7.62
CA ASP A 193 -5.02 5.55 -7.16
C ASP A 193 -6.03 6.26 -6.24
N GLU A 194 -5.72 6.35 -4.93
CA GLU A 194 -6.53 6.99 -3.88
C GLU A 194 -8.04 6.58 -3.91
N PRO A 195 -8.37 5.27 -3.91
CA PRO A 195 -9.73 4.80 -4.20
C PRO A 195 -10.76 5.17 -3.11
N THR A 196 -10.33 5.51 -1.92
CA THR A 196 -11.16 5.90 -0.76
C THR A 196 -11.43 7.40 -0.71
N ASN A 197 -10.74 8.20 -1.53
CA ASN A 197 -10.83 9.65 -1.48
C ASN A 197 -12.26 10.15 -1.68
N GLY A 198 -12.77 10.87 -0.65
CA GLY A 198 -14.10 11.49 -0.63
C GLY A 198 -15.26 10.51 -0.54
N LEU A 199 -15.04 9.28 -0.12
CA LEU A 199 -16.06 8.37 0.36
C LEU A 199 -16.38 8.66 1.82
N ASP A 200 -17.63 8.39 2.23
CA ASP A 200 -17.97 8.41 3.65
C ASP A 200 -17.39 7.18 4.38
N PRO A 201 -17.30 7.19 5.73
CA PRO A 201 -16.67 6.11 6.49
C PRO A 201 -17.29 4.73 6.23
N ARG A 202 -18.61 4.63 6.02
CA ARG A 202 -19.30 3.38 5.72
C ARG A 202 -18.87 2.83 4.35
N GLN A 203 -18.86 3.70 3.34
CA GLN A 203 -18.42 3.33 1.99
C GLN A 203 -16.95 2.91 1.96
N VAL A 204 -16.09 3.53 2.79
CA VAL A 204 -14.68 3.12 2.95
C VAL A 204 -14.59 1.69 3.49
N ILE A 205 -15.39 1.34 4.53
CA ILE A 205 -15.40 -0.02 5.07
C ILE A 205 -15.87 -1.04 4.03
N GLU A 206 -16.93 -0.73 3.30
CA GLU A 206 -17.44 -1.59 2.22
C GLU A 206 -16.41 -1.79 1.11
N LEU A 207 -15.75 -0.71 0.68
CA LEU A 207 -14.70 -0.77 -0.34
C LEU A 207 -13.51 -1.63 0.09
N ARG A 208 -13.08 -1.55 1.35
CA ARG A 208 -12.01 -2.41 1.90
C ARG A 208 -12.36 -3.90 1.78
N GLY A 209 -13.59 -4.27 2.15
CA GLY A 209 -14.07 -5.64 1.96
C GLY A 209 -14.01 -6.09 0.50
N LEU A 210 -14.42 -5.23 -0.43
CA LEU A 210 -14.34 -5.50 -1.87
C LEU A 210 -12.89 -5.68 -2.34
N LEU A 211 -11.97 -4.82 -1.91
CA LEU A 211 -10.54 -4.93 -2.28
C LEU A 211 -9.93 -6.24 -1.80
N ARG A 212 -10.26 -6.69 -0.59
CA ARG A 212 -9.82 -8.00 -0.08
C ARG A 212 -10.37 -9.15 -0.91
N THR A 213 -11.64 -9.09 -1.31
CA THR A 213 -12.23 -10.10 -2.20
C THR A 213 -11.54 -10.12 -3.56
N LEU A 214 -11.24 -8.95 -4.14
CA LEU A 214 -10.54 -8.84 -5.42
C LEU A 214 -9.10 -9.36 -5.34
N ALA A 215 -8.45 -9.24 -4.19
CA ALA A 215 -7.09 -9.73 -3.96
C ALA A 215 -6.98 -11.27 -4.00
N HIS A 216 -8.08 -12.01 -3.90
CA HIS A 216 -8.04 -13.47 -4.10
C HIS A 216 -7.69 -13.88 -5.54
N ASP A 217 -8.04 -13.04 -6.52
CA ASP A 217 -7.87 -13.34 -7.95
C ASP A 217 -6.78 -12.49 -8.61
N SER A 218 -6.48 -11.31 -8.06
CA SER A 218 -5.50 -10.34 -8.61
C SER A 218 -4.57 -9.84 -7.51
N ALA A 219 -3.32 -9.59 -7.84
CA ALA A 219 -2.48 -8.74 -6.99
C ALA A 219 -3.07 -7.31 -6.97
N VAL A 220 -3.07 -6.63 -5.83
CA VAL A 220 -3.63 -5.28 -5.70
C VAL A 220 -2.57 -4.30 -5.23
N LEU A 221 -2.39 -3.22 -5.97
CA LEU A 221 -1.59 -2.07 -5.55
C LEU A 221 -2.50 -0.87 -5.34
N VAL A 222 -2.57 -0.36 -4.12
CA VAL A 222 -3.42 0.75 -3.75
C VAL A 222 -2.60 1.92 -3.20
N THR A 223 -2.89 3.15 -3.62
CA THR A 223 -2.28 4.33 -3.01
C THR A 223 -3.19 4.96 -1.98
N SER A 224 -2.61 5.52 -0.93
CA SER A 224 -3.28 6.44 -0.01
C SER A 224 -2.25 7.38 0.62
N HIS A 225 -2.74 8.48 1.16
CA HIS A 225 -1.99 9.36 2.05
C HIS A 225 -2.42 9.19 3.52
N ILE A 226 -3.37 8.29 3.80
CA ILE A 226 -3.95 8.02 5.13
C ILE A 226 -3.43 6.68 5.64
N LEU A 227 -2.58 6.73 6.69
CA LEU A 227 -1.97 5.55 7.29
C LEU A 227 -3.00 4.54 7.79
N ALA A 228 -3.95 4.99 8.60
CA ALA A 228 -4.98 4.15 9.21
C ALA A 228 -5.86 3.40 8.20
N GLU A 229 -5.94 3.88 6.94
CA GLU A 229 -6.61 3.15 5.88
C GLU A 229 -5.78 1.99 5.38
N MET A 230 -4.46 2.23 5.18
CA MET A 230 -3.54 1.22 4.68
C MET A 230 -3.39 0.04 5.64
N GLU A 231 -3.28 0.30 6.93
CA GLU A 231 -3.21 -0.74 7.96
C GLU A 231 -4.38 -1.72 7.94
N ARG A 232 -5.55 -1.24 7.57
CA ARG A 232 -6.76 -2.06 7.55
C ARG A 232 -6.96 -2.83 6.25
N VAL A 233 -6.27 -2.47 5.17
CA VAL A 233 -6.51 -3.08 3.85
C VAL A 233 -5.26 -3.76 3.28
N ALA A 234 -4.07 -3.25 3.54
CA ALA A 234 -2.85 -3.78 2.94
C ALA A 234 -2.26 -4.96 3.76
N ASP A 235 -1.50 -5.80 3.10
CA ASP A 235 -0.65 -6.84 3.70
C ASP A 235 0.76 -6.31 3.91
N ARG A 236 1.22 -5.45 2.98
CA ARG A 236 2.48 -4.72 3.05
C ARG A 236 2.27 -3.27 2.65
N VAL A 237 3.08 -2.38 3.20
CA VAL A 237 3.06 -0.96 2.86
C VAL A 237 4.44 -0.50 2.45
N ALA A 238 4.53 0.06 1.25
CA ALA A 238 5.71 0.74 0.73
C ALA A 238 5.59 2.24 1.05
N ILE A 239 6.45 2.78 1.93
CA ILE A 239 6.42 4.18 2.35
C ILE A 239 7.30 5.02 1.43
N LEU A 240 6.69 6.01 0.78
CA LEU A 240 7.32 6.88 -0.20
C LEU A 240 7.41 8.32 0.32
N LEU A 241 8.61 8.91 0.25
CA LEU A 241 8.85 10.31 0.58
C LEU A 241 9.83 10.93 -0.43
N ASP A 242 9.51 12.10 -0.96
CA ASP A 242 10.35 12.86 -1.91
C ASP A 242 10.88 12.02 -3.09
N GLY A 243 10.01 11.18 -3.65
CA GLY A 243 10.35 10.31 -4.77
C GLY A 243 11.23 9.11 -4.41
N ARG A 244 11.48 8.82 -3.14
CA ARG A 244 12.29 7.69 -2.68
C ARG A 244 11.47 6.75 -1.82
N LEU A 245 11.74 5.46 -1.95
CA LEU A 245 11.20 4.44 -1.06
C LEU A 245 12.00 4.45 0.23
N LEU A 246 11.33 4.69 1.36
CA LEU A 246 11.96 4.67 2.68
C LEU A 246 12.06 3.24 3.21
N THR A 247 10.97 2.50 3.10
CA THR A 247 10.89 1.09 3.54
C THR A 247 9.69 0.40 2.90
N VAL A 248 9.73 -0.94 2.90
CA VAL A 248 8.56 -1.79 2.68
C VAL A 248 8.31 -2.53 3.98
N HIS A 249 7.20 -2.23 4.65
CA HIS A 249 6.82 -2.80 5.92
C HIS A 249 5.71 -3.83 5.73
N THR A 250 5.86 -5.02 6.31
CA THR A 250 4.81 -6.04 6.33
C THR A 250 3.89 -5.74 7.50
N LEU A 251 2.62 -5.57 7.22
CA LEU A 251 1.61 -5.40 8.26
C LEU A 251 1.29 -6.78 8.84
N ALA A 252 1.19 -6.87 10.15
CA ALA A 252 0.55 -8.01 10.76
C ALA A 252 -0.89 -8.01 10.25
N GLY A 253 -1.23 -9.00 9.42
CA GLY A 253 -2.49 -9.04 8.64
C GLY A 253 -3.72 -8.77 9.50
N PRO A 254 -4.89 -8.43 8.91
CA PRO A 254 -6.12 -8.05 9.61
C PRO A 254 -6.70 -9.15 10.51
N ARG A 255 -6.00 -10.27 10.67
CA ARG A 255 -6.38 -11.42 11.51
C ARG A 255 -5.63 -11.53 12.84
N ARG A 256 -4.65 -10.66 13.11
CA ARG A 256 -4.06 -10.61 14.45
C ARG A 256 -4.60 -9.38 15.15
N GLY A 257 -5.31 -9.65 16.21
CA GLY A 257 -6.12 -8.79 17.00
C GLY A 257 -5.53 -7.42 17.29
N ALA A 258 -6.42 -6.48 17.62
CA ALA A 258 -6.03 -5.16 18.07
C ALA A 258 -4.94 -5.29 19.14
N SER A 259 -3.87 -4.55 19.04
CA SER A 259 -2.96 -4.45 20.15
C SER A 259 -3.50 -3.42 21.12
N LEU A 260 -3.49 -3.77 22.41
CA LEU A 260 -3.90 -2.87 23.47
C LEU A 260 -2.64 -2.36 24.16
N ARG A 261 -2.59 -1.06 24.42
CA ARG A 261 -1.59 -0.50 25.33
C ARG A 261 -2.21 -0.38 26.71
N VAL A 262 -1.61 -1.05 27.68
CA VAL A 262 -2.02 -1.01 29.09
C VAL A 262 -0.98 -0.26 29.87
N ARG A 263 -1.39 0.70 30.69
CA ARG A 263 -0.54 1.38 31.65
C ARG A 263 -1.05 1.13 33.07
N ALA A 264 -0.17 0.67 33.93
CA ALA A 264 -0.47 0.40 35.32
C ALA A 264 0.71 0.72 36.23
N PRO A 265 0.53 0.77 37.56
CA PRO A 265 1.60 1.07 38.50
C PRO A 265 2.81 0.15 38.34
N ALA A 266 3.99 0.75 38.28
CA ALA A 266 5.25 0.03 37.98
C ALA A 266 5.70 -0.88 39.14
N ASP A 267 5.26 -0.60 40.37
CA ASP A 267 5.51 -1.40 41.58
C ASP A 267 4.79 -2.75 41.59
N ARG A 268 3.76 -2.92 40.76
CA ARG A 268 3.02 -4.18 40.56
C ARG A 268 3.25 -4.82 39.17
N ALA A 269 4.37 -4.54 38.55
CA ALA A 269 4.63 -4.90 37.16
C ALA A 269 4.50 -6.41 36.88
N ASP A 270 5.03 -7.26 37.73
CA ASP A 270 5.00 -8.72 37.55
C ASP A 270 3.60 -9.28 37.70
N GLU A 271 2.80 -8.74 38.63
CA GLU A 271 1.40 -9.11 38.84
C GLU A 271 0.52 -8.68 37.64
N VAL A 272 0.75 -7.49 37.11
CA VAL A 272 0.08 -7.02 35.88
C VAL A 272 0.37 -7.95 34.71
N ALA A 273 1.64 -8.33 34.50
CA ALA A 273 2.02 -9.24 33.43
C ALA A 273 1.35 -10.62 33.57
N ALA A 274 1.28 -11.15 34.80
CA ALA A 274 0.61 -12.42 35.10
C ALA A 274 -0.89 -12.36 34.82
N VAL A 275 -1.57 -11.29 35.24
CA VAL A 275 -3.00 -11.09 35.00
C VAL A 275 -3.29 -10.98 33.50
N LEU A 276 -2.51 -10.15 32.77
CA LEU A 276 -2.66 -9.99 31.34
C LEU A 276 -2.49 -11.30 30.57
N SER A 277 -1.48 -12.10 30.93
CA SER A 277 -1.23 -13.40 30.29
C SER A 277 -2.31 -14.44 30.58
N GLY A 278 -3.12 -14.26 31.63
CA GLY A 278 -4.22 -15.14 31.99
C GLY A 278 -5.56 -14.81 31.35
N VAL A 279 -5.69 -13.69 30.64
CA VAL A 279 -6.96 -13.28 30.02
C VAL A 279 -7.18 -14.10 28.72
N PRO A 280 -8.33 -14.77 28.56
CA PRO A 280 -8.65 -15.50 27.33
C PRO A 280 -8.63 -14.59 26.09
N GLY A 281 -8.01 -15.05 25.01
CA GLY A 281 -7.91 -14.29 23.75
C GLY A 281 -6.74 -13.32 23.67
N ILE A 282 -5.79 -13.40 24.61
CA ILE A 282 -4.50 -12.71 24.52
C ILE A 282 -3.47 -13.66 23.91
N ASP A 283 -2.84 -13.23 22.80
CA ASP A 283 -1.82 -13.97 22.05
C ASP A 283 -0.40 -13.65 22.56
N GLY A 284 -0.19 -12.46 23.14
CA GLY A 284 1.13 -12.04 23.62
C GLY A 284 1.06 -10.82 24.52
N VAL A 285 2.01 -10.72 25.47
CA VAL A 285 2.19 -9.58 26.37
C VAL A 285 3.67 -9.17 26.31
N THR A 286 3.93 -7.95 25.87
CA THR A 286 5.29 -7.39 25.78
C THR A 286 5.37 -6.15 26.68
N ARG A 287 6.38 -6.08 27.54
CA ARG A 287 6.62 -4.91 28.38
C ARG A 287 7.26 -3.79 27.54
N GLU A 288 6.68 -2.59 27.61
CA GLU A 288 7.25 -1.38 26.99
C GLU A 288 8.08 -0.58 28.01
N GLU A 289 8.87 0.39 27.54
CA GLU A 289 9.66 1.24 28.42
C GLU A 289 8.77 2.03 29.38
N SER A 290 9.18 2.10 30.63
CA SER A 290 8.43 2.74 31.71
C SER A 290 8.68 4.26 31.71
N ALA A 291 7.61 5.03 31.79
CA ALA A 291 7.69 6.48 31.95
C ALA A 291 7.16 6.88 33.35
N GLY A 292 8.07 7.27 34.24
CA GLY A 292 7.72 7.69 35.59
C GLY A 292 7.25 6.54 36.49
N THR A 293 6.12 6.72 37.18
CA THR A 293 5.55 5.75 38.13
C THR A 293 4.69 4.65 37.46
N LEU A 294 4.51 4.73 36.15
CA LEU A 294 3.70 3.78 35.38
C LEU A 294 4.61 2.93 34.50
N ALA A 295 4.34 1.62 34.45
CA ALA A 295 4.88 0.71 33.45
C ALA A 295 3.86 0.52 32.32
N GLY A 296 4.36 0.30 31.11
CA GLY A 296 3.59 0.03 29.90
C GLY A 296 3.67 -1.43 29.48
N TRP A 297 2.59 -1.96 28.94
CA TRP A 297 2.54 -3.26 28.28
C TRP A 297 1.82 -3.11 26.95
N ARG A 298 2.35 -3.80 25.94
CA ARG A 298 1.65 -4.06 24.70
C ARG A 298 1.07 -5.46 24.76
N VAL A 299 -0.24 -5.56 24.61
CA VAL A 299 -1.01 -6.80 24.70
C VAL A 299 -1.57 -7.11 23.32
N GLU A 300 -1.15 -8.21 22.73
CA GLU A 300 -1.68 -8.70 21.46
C GLU A 300 -2.93 -9.54 21.72
N VAL A 301 -4.06 -9.18 21.10
CA VAL A 301 -5.35 -9.83 21.30
C VAL A 301 -5.85 -10.50 20.02
N ALA A 302 -6.40 -11.70 20.13
CA ALA A 302 -6.89 -12.48 18.99
C ALA A 302 -8.10 -11.83 18.28
N GLU A 303 -8.92 -11.07 19.01
CA GLU A 303 -10.14 -10.44 18.47
C GLU A 303 -10.25 -8.97 18.90
N ALA A 304 -10.80 -8.14 17.99
CA ALA A 304 -11.15 -6.76 18.33
C ALA A 304 -12.25 -6.74 19.41
N GLY A 305 -12.07 -5.88 20.43
CA GLY A 305 -13.02 -5.78 21.55
C GLY A 305 -12.57 -6.43 22.85
N ALA A 306 -11.34 -6.93 22.94
CA ALA A 306 -10.78 -7.49 24.18
C ALA A 306 -10.46 -6.43 25.26
N ALA A 307 -10.42 -5.13 24.92
CA ALA A 307 -10.12 -4.05 25.86
C ALA A 307 -11.00 -4.06 27.12
N PRO A 308 -12.33 -4.25 27.06
CA PRO A 308 -13.16 -4.37 28.26
C PRO A 308 -12.80 -5.59 29.11
N HIS A 309 -12.43 -6.72 28.52
CA HIS A 309 -12.06 -7.94 29.24
C HIS A 309 -10.72 -7.76 29.96
N VAL A 310 -9.75 -7.13 29.31
CA VAL A 310 -8.47 -6.76 29.92
C VAL A 310 -8.66 -5.81 31.10
N ALA A 311 -9.46 -4.75 30.90
CA ALA A 311 -9.76 -3.79 31.95
C ALA A 311 -10.48 -4.44 33.12
N ALA A 312 -11.45 -5.33 32.87
CA ALA A 312 -12.18 -6.07 33.91
C ALA A 312 -11.24 -7.02 34.68
N ALA A 313 -10.34 -7.75 34.02
CA ALA A 313 -9.39 -8.64 34.68
C ALA A 313 -8.44 -7.89 35.62
N LEU A 314 -7.91 -6.74 35.17
CA LEU A 314 -7.08 -5.88 36.01
C LEU A 314 -7.86 -5.32 37.21
N CYS A 315 -9.12 -4.91 37.01
CA CYS A 315 -9.98 -4.43 38.06
C CYS A 315 -10.26 -5.50 39.11
N VAL A 316 -10.54 -6.75 38.70
CA VAL A 316 -10.73 -7.90 39.58
C VAL A 316 -9.50 -8.19 40.43
N ALA A 317 -8.29 -8.03 39.82
CA ALA A 317 -7.02 -8.16 40.53
C ALA A 317 -6.70 -6.94 41.45
N GLY A 318 -7.58 -5.96 41.53
CA GLY A 318 -7.36 -4.75 42.33
C GLY A 318 -6.24 -3.87 41.78
N ILE A 319 -5.95 -3.96 40.47
CA ILE A 319 -4.95 -3.14 39.78
C ILE A 319 -5.70 -2.00 39.12
N ALA A 320 -5.47 -0.78 39.58
CA ALA A 320 -5.98 0.41 38.91
C ALA A 320 -5.21 0.59 37.60
N SER A 321 -5.80 0.17 36.47
CA SER A 321 -5.28 0.51 35.16
C SER A 321 -5.58 1.98 34.88
N VAL A 322 -4.55 2.74 34.56
CA VAL A 322 -4.69 4.17 34.29
C VAL A 322 -5.11 4.41 32.86
N GLU A 323 -4.79 3.48 31.96
CA GLU A 323 -5.08 3.62 30.54
C GLU A 323 -5.10 2.24 29.85
N THR A 324 -6.21 1.93 29.19
CA THR A 324 -6.30 0.79 28.27
C THR A 324 -6.78 1.36 26.93
N VAL A 325 -5.87 1.59 26.01
CA VAL A 325 -6.16 2.17 24.70
C VAL A 325 -5.78 1.16 23.64
N GLU A 326 -6.60 1.02 22.60
CA GLU A 326 -6.14 0.33 21.40
C GLU A 326 -4.83 1.01 20.96
N ALA A 327 -3.74 0.23 20.91
CA ALA A 327 -2.46 0.80 20.52
C ALA A 327 -2.58 1.35 19.10
N ALA A 328 -2.15 2.59 18.93
CA ALA A 328 -2.03 3.16 17.60
C ALA A 328 -1.18 2.23 16.74
N PRO A 329 -1.54 2.07 15.48
CA PRO A 329 -0.84 1.18 14.57
C PRO A 329 0.65 1.54 14.47
N ASP A 330 1.49 0.53 14.35
CA ASP A 330 2.96 0.66 14.21
C ASP A 330 3.40 1.59 13.06
N LEU A 331 2.54 1.80 12.05
CA LEU A 331 2.85 2.62 10.88
C LEU A 331 3.00 4.12 11.17
N GLU A 332 2.21 4.68 12.08
CA GLU A 332 2.29 6.11 12.39
C GLU A 332 3.62 6.42 13.10
N GLU A 333 3.99 5.61 14.07
CA GLU A 333 5.27 5.73 14.76
C GLU A 333 6.45 5.50 13.79
N LEU A 334 6.35 4.48 12.94
CA LEU A 334 7.33 4.20 11.91
C LEU A 334 7.47 5.39 10.93
N PHE A 335 6.34 5.93 10.47
CA PHE A 335 6.34 7.08 9.56
C PHE A 335 6.97 8.32 10.20
N LEU A 336 6.62 8.63 11.45
CA LEU A 336 7.19 9.76 12.20
C LEU A 336 8.69 9.58 12.42
N ARG A 337 9.17 8.40 12.80
CA ARG A 337 10.60 8.10 12.96
C ARG A 337 11.37 8.29 11.64
N LEU A 338 10.84 7.74 10.54
CA LEU A 338 11.48 7.82 9.23
C LEU A 338 11.53 9.26 8.67
N THR A 339 10.50 10.07 8.96
CA THR A 339 10.44 11.46 8.52
C THR A 339 11.28 12.40 9.41
N ALA A 340 11.30 12.19 10.74
CA ALA A 340 12.12 12.98 11.68
C ALA A 340 13.62 12.81 11.43
N SER A 341 14.09 11.59 11.17
CA SER A 341 15.50 11.30 10.88
C SER A 341 16.02 12.04 9.64
N ARG A 342 15.14 12.48 8.75
CA ARG A 342 15.50 13.17 7.51
C ARG A 342 15.45 14.69 7.61
N ALA A 343 14.69 15.24 8.57
CA ALA A 343 14.68 16.68 8.85
C ALA A 343 15.98 17.17 9.52
N LEU A 344 16.83 16.22 9.95
CA LEU A 344 18.12 16.48 10.60
C LEU A 344 19.34 16.32 9.66
N GLN A 345 19.12 15.98 8.39
CA GLN A 345 20.14 15.88 7.32
C GLN A 345 19.96 16.97 6.25
#